data_c43513b3987651a1349e92ee42523ae5
#
_entry.id   c43513b3987651a1349e92ee42523ae5
#
_cell.length_a   1.000
_cell.length_b   1.000
_cell.length_c   1.000
_cell.angle_alpha   90.00
_cell.angle_beta   90.00
_cell.angle_gamma   90.00
#
_symmetry.space_group_name_H-M   'P 1'
#
loop_
_entity.id
_entity.type
_entity.pdbx_description
1 polymer ?
#
loop_
_entity_poly.entity_id
_entity_poly.type
_entity_poly.pdbx_seq_one_letter_code
_entity_poly.pdbx_strand_id
1 'polypeptide(L)'
;MKNYLNFEHDIKNLESELDKLKDSYNQEGLTEVDTEKISKIQSEIDNKLGEVYSNLNSWQKTLVARHEDRPKAKFFIDNLFENFIPLAGDRYYGEDKSVLTGFAKFNQRSVL
;
A
#
# COMPACT_ATOMS: atom_id res chain seq x y z
N MET A 1 -7.98 9.01 1.05
CA MET A 1 -8.91 8.41 0.07
C MET A 1 -8.16 7.29 -0.62
N LYS A 2 -8.67 6.05 -0.65
CA LYS A 2 -7.99 4.94 -1.34
C LYS A 2 -8.15 5.12 -2.85
N ASN A 3 -7.09 4.99 -3.62
CA ASN A 3 -7.12 5.00 -5.08
C ASN A 3 -7.30 3.58 -5.60
N TYR A 4 -8.38 3.34 -6.34
CA TYR A 4 -8.67 2.03 -6.90
C TYR A 4 -8.39 2.01 -8.40
N LEU A 5 -7.86 0.89 -8.89
CA LEU A 5 -7.71 0.66 -10.32
C LEU A 5 -9.05 0.27 -10.96
N ASN A 6 -9.19 0.48 -12.27
CA ASN A 6 -10.45 0.27 -12.99
C ASN A 6 -11.03 -1.15 -12.85
N PHE A 7 -10.20 -2.15 -12.64
CA PHE A 7 -10.59 -3.54 -12.46
C PHE A 7 -10.91 -3.91 -11.00
N GLU A 8 -10.76 -2.97 -10.06
CA GLU A 8 -11.07 -3.14 -8.64
C GLU A 8 -12.43 -2.55 -8.25
N HIS A 9 -13.27 -2.23 -9.24
CA HIS A 9 -14.55 -1.55 -8.99
C HIS A 9 -15.47 -2.32 -8.04
N ASP A 10 -15.53 -3.64 -8.17
CA ASP A 10 -16.35 -4.49 -7.30
C ASP A 10 -15.81 -4.51 -5.87
N ILE A 11 -14.49 -4.53 -5.72
CA ILE A 11 -13.82 -4.48 -4.42
C ILE A 11 -14.11 -3.14 -3.73
N LYS A 12 -14.01 -2.04 -4.49
CA LYS A 12 -14.35 -0.70 -4.01
C LYS A 12 -15.78 -0.62 -3.47
N ASN A 13 -16.74 -1.23 -4.17
CA ASN A 13 -18.14 -1.23 -3.73
C ASN A 13 -18.32 -1.98 -2.40
N LEU A 14 -17.71 -3.16 -2.28
CA LEU A 14 -17.74 -3.95 -1.05
C LEU A 14 -17.02 -3.25 0.13
N GLU A 15 -15.86 -2.64 -0.12
CA GLU A 15 -15.17 -1.85 0.92
C GLU A 15 -16.02 -0.63 1.36
N SER A 16 -16.69 0.04 0.43
CA SER A 16 -17.59 1.16 0.77
C SER A 16 -18.80 0.70 1.61
N GLU A 17 -19.33 -0.49 1.34
CA GLU A 17 -20.40 -1.09 2.15
C GLU A 17 -19.89 -1.47 3.55
N LEU A 18 -18.71 -2.05 3.64
CA LEU A 18 -18.06 -2.38 4.90
C LEU A 18 -17.80 -1.13 5.75
N ASP A 19 -17.33 -0.05 5.13
CA ASP A 19 -17.06 1.22 5.83
C ASP A 19 -18.36 1.82 6.37
N LYS A 20 -19.46 1.81 5.61
CA LYS A 20 -20.76 2.27 6.07
C LYS A 20 -21.28 1.46 7.27
N LEU A 21 -21.10 0.15 7.25
CA LEU A 21 -21.49 -0.71 8.38
C LEU A 21 -20.64 -0.43 9.61
N LYS A 22 -19.33 -0.18 9.44
CA LYS A 22 -18.44 0.20 10.53
C LYS A 22 -18.74 1.60 11.10
N ASP A 23 -19.12 2.55 10.27
CA ASP A 23 -19.50 3.90 10.70
C ASP A 23 -20.82 3.89 11.47
N SER A 24 -21.80 3.11 11.03
CA SER A 24 -23.05 2.89 11.78
C SER A 24 -22.79 2.24 13.14
N TYR A 25 -21.81 1.34 13.21
CA TYR A 25 -21.34 0.73 14.44
C TYR A 25 -20.82 1.74 15.47
N ASN A 26 -20.02 2.70 15.04
CA ASN A 26 -19.44 3.71 15.94
C ASN A 26 -20.51 4.65 16.55
N GLN A 27 -21.72 4.69 15.96
CA GLN A 27 -22.81 5.55 16.40
C GLN A 27 -23.84 4.85 17.29
N GLU A 28 -24.13 3.57 17.07
CA GLU A 28 -25.26 2.87 17.70
C GLU A 28 -24.88 1.62 18.54
N GLY A 29 -23.63 1.17 18.50
CA GLY A 29 -23.17 -0.08 19.15
C GLY A 29 -23.44 -1.33 18.32
N LEU A 30 -22.62 -2.38 18.50
CA LEU A 30 -22.76 -3.64 17.74
C LEU A 30 -23.90 -4.50 18.23
N THR A 31 -24.68 -5.03 17.27
CA THR A 31 -25.44 -6.26 17.46
C THR A 31 -24.65 -7.47 16.97
N GLU A 32 -24.92 -8.69 17.45
CA GLU A 32 -24.27 -9.92 16.97
C GLU A 32 -24.44 -10.10 15.46
N VAL A 33 -25.60 -9.73 14.93
CA VAL A 33 -25.95 -9.80 13.49
C VAL A 33 -25.05 -8.93 12.64
N ASP A 34 -24.62 -7.78 13.14
CA ASP A 34 -23.75 -6.85 12.40
C ASP A 34 -22.31 -7.39 12.34
N THR A 35 -21.87 -8.09 13.38
CA THR A 35 -20.55 -8.75 13.40
C THR A 35 -20.47 -9.85 12.36
N GLU A 36 -21.52 -10.67 12.21
CA GLU A 36 -21.57 -11.71 11.18
C GLU A 36 -21.58 -11.12 9.76
N LYS A 37 -22.32 -10.03 9.54
CA LYS A 37 -22.32 -9.35 8.23
C LYS A 37 -20.96 -8.78 7.88
N ILE A 38 -20.30 -8.11 8.81
CA ILE A 38 -18.94 -7.57 8.65
C ILE A 38 -17.96 -8.69 8.28
N SER A 39 -18.03 -9.83 9.00
CA SER A 39 -17.16 -10.99 8.73
C SER A 39 -17.41 -11.59 7.34
N LYS A 40 -18.66 -11.69 6.90
CA LYS A 40 -19.02 -12.18 5.56
C LYS A 40 -18.50 -11.28 4.46
N ILE A 41 -18.74 -9.95 4.57
CA ILE A 41 -18.25 -8.99 3.58
C ILE A 41 -16.72 -8.98 3.53
N GLN A 42 -16.05 -9.09 4.67
CA GLN A 42 -14.59 -9.18 4.71
C GLN A 42 -14.08 -10.43 3.97
N SER A 43 -14.71 -11.58 4.18
CA SER A 43 -14.37 -12.82 3.46
C SER A 43 -14.65 -12.72 1.96
N GLU A 44 -15.71 -12.02 1.56
CA GLU A 44 -16.01 -11.79 0.14
C GLU A 44 -14.97 -10.87 -0.51
N ILE A 45 -14.51 -9.83 0.19
CA ILE A 45 -13.42 -8.94 -0.26
C ILE A 45 -12.14 -9.76 -0.46
N ASP A 46 -11.75 -10.59 0.51
CA ASP A 46 -10.53 -11.39 0.44
C ASP A 46 -10.57 -12.40 -0.71
N ASN A 47 -11.71 -13.04 -0.92
CA ASN A 47 -11.92 -13.97 -2.04
C ASN A 47 -11.84 -13.26 -3.40
N LYS A 48 -12.51 -12.11 -3.54
CA LYS A 48 -12.46 -11.31 -4.78
C LYS A 48 -11.09 -10.75 -5.06
N LEU A 49 -10.36 -10.29 -4.04
CA LEU A 49 -8.96 -9.91 -4.17
C LEU A 49 -8.13 -11.07 -4.70
N GLY A 50 -8.25 -12.25 -4.10
CA GLY A 50 -7.55 -13.45 -4.55
C GLY A 50 -7.85 -13.79 -6.02
N GLU A 51 -9.13 -13.76 -6.43
CA GLU A 51 -9.56 -14.05 -7.80
C GLU A 51 -9.02 -13.01 -8.80
N VAL A 52 -9.21 -11.73 -8.53
CA VAL A 52 -8.76 -10.64 -9.42
C VAL A 52 -7.25 -10.64 -9.58
N TYR A 53 -6.50 -10.73 -8.47
CA TYR A 53 -5.05 -10.64 -8.49
C TYR A 53 -4.34 -11.90 -9.00
N SER A 54 -4.98 -13.08 -8.94
CA SER A 54 -4.44 -14.30 -9.56
C SER A 54 -4.55 -14.30 -11.08
N ASN A 55 -5.52 -13.56 -11.64
CA ASN A 55 -5.83 -13.56 -13.07
C ASN A 55 -5.48 -12.26 -13.81
N LEU A 56 -4.58 -11.44 -13.26
CA LEU A 56 -4.18 -10.18 -13.90
C LEU A 56 -3.50 -10.39 -15.24
N ASN A 57 -3.95 -9.66 -16.27
CA ASN A 57 -3.24 -9.55 -17.53
C ASN A 57 -1.98 -8.67 -17.42
N SER A 58 -1.13 -8.66 -18.45
CA SER A 58 0.14 -7.91 -18.44
C SER A 58 -0.04 -6.40 -18.22
N TRP A 59 -1.10 -5.82 -18.78
CA TRP A 59 -1.41 -4.41 -18.60
C TRP A 59 -1.84 -4.10 -17.16
N GLN A 60 -2.72 -4.89 -16.59
CA GLN A 60 -3.15 -4.76 -15.20
C GLN A 60 -1.98 -4.91 -14.23
N LYS A 61 -1.06 -5.85 -14.47
CA LYS A 61 0.18 -5.98 -13.68
C LYS A 61 1.03 -4.71 -13.74
N THR A 62 1.10 -4.07 -14.91
CA THR A 62 1.81 -2.80 -15.07
C THR A 62 1.12 -1.66 -14.29
N LEU A 63 -0.21 -1.59 -14.32
CA LEU A 63 -0.96 -0.60 -13.55
C LEU A 63 -0.76 -0.77 -12.05
N VAL A 64 -0.82 -2.01 -11.52
CA VAL A 64 -0.52 -2.31 -10.11
C VAL A 64 0.91 -1.91 -9.76
N ALA A 65 1.88 -2.22 -10.62
CA ALA A 65 3.29 -1.87 -10.39
C ALA A 65 3.53 -0.35 -10.35
N ARG A 66 2.69 0.43 -11.01
CA ARG A 66 2.76 1.90 -11.11
C ARG A 66 1.69 2.62 -10.30
N HIS A 67 1.04 1.94 -9.38
CA HIS A 67 0.02 2.55 -8.54
C HIS A 67 0.56 3.75 -7.75
N GLU A 68 -0.23 4.82 -7.65
CA GLU A 68 0.18 6.08 -7.01
C GLU A 68 0.53 5.91 -5.52
N ASP A 69 -0.22 5.08 -4.82
CA ASP A 69 -0.04 4.79 -3.39
C ASP A 69 1.07 3.75 -3.11
N ARG A 70 1.77 3.28 -4.15
CA ARG A 70 2.84 2.32 -3.97
C ARG A 70 4.02 2.96 -3.24
N PRO A 71 4.58 2.29 -2.21
CA PRO A 71 5.75 2.79 -1.50
C PRO A 71 6.91 3.10 -2.45
N LYS A 72 7.46 4.31 -2.34
CA LYS A 72 8.62 4.77 -3.13
C LYS A 72 9.93 4.43 -2.41
N ALA A 73 11.06 4.54 -3.10
CA ALA A 73 12.38 4.22 -2.56
C ALA A 73 12.64 4.84 -1.17
N LYS A 74 12.25 6.09 -0.97
CA LYS A 74 12.39 6.78 0.31
C LYS A 74 11.69 6.05 1.46
N PHE A 75 10.49 5.52 1.23
CA PHE A 75 9.77 4.74 2.25
C PHE A 75 10.59 3.52 2.70
N PHE A 76 11.22 2.81 1.76
CA PHE A 76 12.07 1.66 2.10
C PHE A 76 13.34 2.10 2.82
N ILE A 77 13.95 3.22 2.43
CA ILE A 77 15.12 3.76 3.11
C ILE A 77 14.78 4.07 4.57
N ASP A 78 13.69 4.79 4.80
CA ASP A 78 13.29 5.23 6.14
C ASP A 78 12.87 4.06 7.07
N ASN A 79 12.40 2.93 6.51
CA ASN A 79 11.90 1.80 7.29
C ASN A 79 12.87 0.60 7.40
N LEU A 80 13.81 0.45 6.47
CA LEU A 80 14.74 -0.69 6.45
C LEU A 80 16.13 -0.34 6.97
N PHE A 81 16.51 0.93 6.89
CA PHE A 81 17.86 1.36 7.24
C PHE A 81 17.86 2.25 8.47
N GLU A 82 18.86 2.09 9.30
CA GLU A 82 19.12 2.94 10.44
C GLU A 82 20.19 3.98 10.10
N ASN A 83 20.07 5.19 10.66
CA ASN A 83 21.07 6.26 10.54
C ASN A 83 21.47 6.56 9.08
N PHE A 84 20.48 6.74 8.21
CA PHE A 84 20.74 7.11 6.82
C PHE A 84 21.39 8.51 6.75
N ILE A 85 22.60 8.58 6.21
CA ILE A 85 23.35 9.82 5.98
C ILE A 85 23.44 10.03 4.48
N PRO A 86 22.69 11.01 3.91
CA PRO A 86 22.71 11.24 2.48
C PRO A 86 24.07 11.78 2.02
N LEU A 87 24.52 11.32 0.86
CA LEU A 87 25.69 11.84 0.16
C LEU A 87 25.22 12.63 -1.05
N ALA A 88 25.59 13.91 -1.11
CA ALA A 88 25.26 14.79 -2.20
C ALA A 88 26.38 14.80 -3.23
N GLY A 89 26.14 14.16 -4.38
CA GLY A 89 27.01 14.18 -5.55
C GLY A 89 28.49 13.88 -5.30
N ASP A 90 29.26 14.03 -6.35
CA ASP A 90 30.73 13.86 -6.35
C ASP A 90 31.50 15.16 -6.17
N ARG A 91 30.78 16.28 -5.92
CA ARG A 91 31.30 17.67 -5.87
C ARG A 91 31.84 18.22 -7.19
N TYR A 92 31.63 17.49 -8.30
CA TYR A 92 32.18 17.88 -9.59
C TYR A 92 31.25 18.83 -10.35
N TYR A 93 29.93 18.54 -10.32
CA TYR A 93 28.96 19.35 -11.04
C TYR A 93 27.74 19.71 -10.20
N GLY A 94 26.94 18.75 -9.83
CA GLY A 94 25.69 18.94 -9.11
C GLY A 94 25.11 17.62 -8.66
N GLU A 95 24.04 17.71 -7.86
CA GLU A 95 23.35 16.53 -7.36
C GLU A 95 22.24 16.10 -8.33
N ASP A 96 22.21 14.84 -8.72
CA ASP A 96 21.08 14.26 -9.41
C ASP A 96 20.02 13.83 -8.39
N LYS A 97 18.93 14.60 -8.33
CA LYS A 97 17.81 14.36 -7.42
C LYS A 97 17.02 13.07 -7.71
N SER A 98 17.26 12.43 -8.87
CA SER A 98 16.63 11.16 -9.23
C SER A 98 17.30 9.96 -8.58
N VAL A 99 18.52 10.13 -8.06
CA VAL A 99 19.28 9.09 -7.39
C VAL A 99 19.50 9.46 -5.92
N LEU A 100 19.19 8.53 -5.02
CA LEU A 100 19.46 8.68 -3.60
C LEU A 100 20.66 7.82 -3.23
N THR A 101 21.74 8.46 -2.77
CA THR A 101 22.94 7.78 -2.29
C THR A 101 23.22 8.16 -0.84
N GLY A 102 23.79 7.25 -0.09
CA GLY A 102 24.12 7.54 1.30
C GLY A 102 24.68 6.35 2.06
N PHE A 103 25.25 6.64 3.22
CA PHE A 103 25.62 5.60 4.18
C PHE A 103 24.46 5.31 5.12
N ALA A 104 24.29 4.04 5.45
CA ALA A 104 23.27 3.59 6.39
C ALA A 104 23.72 2.33 7.15
N LYS A 105 22.93 1.92 8.13
CA LYS A 105 23.07 0.61 8.76
C LYS A 105 21.90 -0.29 8.37
N PHE A 106 22.22 -1.49 7.95
CA PHE A 106 21.25 -2.56 7.69
C PHE A 106 21.66 -3.80 8.48
N ASN A 107 20.81 -4.27 9.40
CA ASN A 107 21.13 -5.38 10.32
C ASN A 107 22.48 -5.17 11.00
N GLN A 108 22.72 -4.01 11.58
CA GLN A 108 23.95 -3.59 12.29
C GLN A 108 25.22 -3.53 11.40
N ARG A 109 25.10 -3.73 10.09
CA ARG A 109 26.22 -3.60 9.15
C ARG A 109 26.13 -2.26 8.43
N SER A 110 27.25 -1.59 8.29
CA SER A 110 27.35 -0.38 7.48
C SER A 110 27.25 -0.74 6.00
N VAL A 111 26.40 -0.02 5.27
CA VAL A 111 26.14 -0.19 3.83
C VAL A 111 26.18 1.16 3.14
N LEU A 112 26.46 1.15 1.84
CA LEU A 112 26.38 2.28 0.93
C LEU A 112 25.28 1.98 -0.08
#